data_6b77ebd6727c47c314a6118146e9c487
#
_entry.id   6b77ebd6727c47c314a6118146e9c487
#
_cell.length_a   1.000
_cell.length_b   1.000
_cell.length_c   1.000
_cell.angle_alpha   90.00
_cell.angle_beta   90.00
_cell.angle_gamma   90.00
#
_symmetry.space_group_name_H-M   'P 1'
#
loop_
_entity.id
_entity.type
_entity.pdbx_description
1 polymer ?
#
loop_
_entity_poly.entity_id
_entity_poly.type
_entity_poly.pdbx_seq_one_letter_code
_entity_poly.pdbx_strand_id
1 'polypeptide(L)'
;MFTENKTINGRDIGGGVTSKVLSYSPNLMTVELKFPTCAVGAKHSHPHEQIGYIVSGSLVYQEEGQPDQVLHTGDTYYVAPNVVHGVQILEDTTLLDIFTPMREDFI
;
A
#
# COMPACT_ATOMS: atom_id res chain seq x y z
N MET A 1 -12.96 -0.98 -19.05
CA MET A 1 -11.65 -0.31 -18.91
C MET A 1 -10.74 -1.19 -18.09
N PHE A 2 -9.48 -1.28 -18.45
CA PHE A 2 -8.52 -2.15 -17.76
C PHE A 2 -7.10 -1.56 -17.83
N THR A 3 -6.22 -2.06 -16.96
CA THR A 3 -4.79 -1.74 -16.97
C THR A 3 -4.01 -3.03 -16.95
N GLU A 4 -3.10 -3.22 -17.93
CA GLU A 4 -2.16 -4.33 -17.90
C GLU A 4 -0.92 -3.92 -17.10
N ASN A 5 -0.65 -4.61 -16.01
CA ASN A 5 0.46 -4.30 -15.09
C ASN A 5 1.80 -4.15 -15.83
N LYS A 6 2.07 -5.04 -16.79
CA LYS A 6 3.33 -5.05 -17.56
C LYS A 6 3.57 -3.78 -18.37
N THR A 7 2.53 -2.99 -18.65
CA THR A 7 2.64 -1.74 -19.43
C THR A 7 2.94 -0.53 -18.54
N ILE A 8 2.86 -0.68 -17.24
CA ILE A 8 3.10 0.42 -16.28
C ILE A 8 4.55 0.35 -15.82
N ASN A 9 5.26 1.46 -15.97
CA ASN A 9 6.60 1.60 -15.43
C ASN A 9 6.52 1.83 -13.92
N GLY A 10 7.27 1.03 -13.15
CA GLY A 10 7.37 1.24 -11.72
C GLY A 10 8.13 2.51 -11.39
N ARG A 11 7.72 3.18 -10.31
CA ARG A 11 8.46 4.31 -9.72
C ARG A 11 9.29 3.79 -8.56
N ASP A 12 10.54 4.22 -8.49
CA ASP A 12 11.37 4.04 -7.29
C ASP A 12 10.97 5.12 -6.28
N ILE A 13 10.44 4.70 -5.13
CA ILE A 13 10.01 5.62 -4.07
C ILE A 13 10.95 5.60 -2.86
N GLY A 14 12.15 5.02 -3.01
CA GLY A 14 13.17 4.92 -1.97
C GLY A 14 13.17 3.58 -1.24
N GLY A 15 14.29 3.25 -0.62
CA GLY A 15 14.44 2.03 0.17
C GLY A 15 14.29 0.72 -0.61
N GLY A 16 14.43 0.75 -1.93
CA GLY A 16 14.21 -0.42 -2.79
C GLY A 16 12.73 -0.68 -3.09
N VAL A 17 11.84 0.20 -2.69
CA VAL A 17 10.39 0.05 -2.89
C VAL A 17 10.00 0.61 -4.25
N THR A 18 9.22 -0.16 -5.01
CA THR A 18 8.66 0.28 -6.29
C THR A 18 7.13 0.39 -6.20
N SER A 19 6.58 1.40 -6.87
CA SER A 19 5.15 1.71 -6.87
C SER A 19 4.63 1.80 -8.30
N LYS A 20 3.47 1.20 -8.56
CA LYS A 20 2.74 1.32 -9.83
C LYS A 20 1.32 1.74 -9.55
N VAL A 21 0.91 2.88 -10.11
CA VAL A 21 -0.51 3.24 -10.15
C VAL A 21 -1.15 2.42 -11.27
N LEU A 22 -2.15 1.61 -10.90
CA LEU A 22 -2.88 0.78 -11.85
C LEU A 22 -4.19 1.48 -12.25
N SER A 23 -5.31 0.78 -12.30
CA SER A 23 -6.58 1.40 -12.67
C SER A 23 -7.04 2.41 -11.61
N TYR A 24 -7.52 3.55 -12.04
CA TYR A 24 -8.04 4.58 -11.15
C TYR A 24 -9.05 5.50 -11.82
N SER A 25 -9.79 6.20 -11.00
CA SER A 25 -10.70 7.30 -11.37
C SER A 25 -10.58 8.39 -10.29
N PRO A 26 -11.25 9.55 -10.43
CA PRO A 26 -11.22 10.55 -9.36
C PRO A 26 -11.63 10.03 -7.99
N ASN A 27 -12.47 9.00 -7.93
CA ASN A 27 -13.06 8.50 -6.68
C ASN A 27 -12.43 7.20 -6.16
N LEU A 28 -11.57 6.55 -6.94
CA LEU A 28 -11.07 5.22 -6.61
C LEU A 28 -9.72 5.00 -7.29
N MET A 29 -8.75 4.41 -6.57
CA MET A 29 -7.42 4.17 -7.12
C MET A 29 -6.86 2.86 -6.59
N THR A 30 -6.16 2.14 -7.45
CA THR A 30 -5.36 0.98 -7.08
C THR A 30 -3.88 1.28 -7.30
N VAL A 31 -3.05 0.90 -6.33
CA VAL A 31 -1.59 1.07 -6.38
C VAL A 31 -0.93 -0.22 -5.93
N GLU A 32 -0.07 -0.76 -6.77
CA GLU A 32 0.75 -1.91 -6.41
C GLU A 32 2.09 -1.44 -5.87
N LEU A 33 2.47 -1.97 -4.71
CA LEU A 33 3.76 -1.71 -4.08
C LEU A 33 4.54 -3.01 -3.97
N LYS A 34 5.82 -2.97 -4.33
CA LYS A 34 6.74 -4.08 -4.12
C LYS A 34 7.81 -3.64 -3.15
N PHE A 35 7.88 -4.34 -2.02
CA PHE A 35 8.79 -4.07 -0.93
C PHE A 35 9.82 -5.19 -0.82
N PRO A 36 11.12 -4.87 -0.74
CA PRO A 36 12.12 -5.87 -0.35
C PRO A 36 12.02 -6.18 1.15
N THR A 37 12.56 -7.31 1.54
CA THR A 37 12.68 -7.71 2.95
C THR A 37 13.28 -6.56 3.79
N CYS A 38 12.76 -6.35 4.99
CA CYS A 38 13.17 -5.31 5.94
C CYS A 38 12.85 -3.87 5.52
N ALA A 39 12.14 -3.65 4.41
CA ALA A 39 11.68 -2.31 4.06
C ALA A 39 10.66 -1.81 5.09
N VAL A 40 10.53 -0.50 5.16
CA VAL A 40 9.58 0.17 6.07
C VAL A 40 8.72 1.13 5.25
N GLY A 41 7.41 0.98 5.37
CA GLY A 41 6.46 2.03 4.99
C GLY A 41 6.30 2.96 6.19
N ALA A 42 6.94 4.12 6.16
CA ALA A 42 6.96 5.04 7.29
C ALA A 42 5.54 5.45 7.72
N LYS A 43 5.35 5.62 9.03
CA LYS A 43 4.07 6.07 9.56
C LYS A 43 3.70 7.43 9.00
N HIS A 44 2.48 7.54 8.51
CA HIS A 44 1.91 8.76 7.93
C HIS A 44 0.39 8.73 8.04
N SER A 45 -0.24 9.81 7.67
CA SER A 45 -1.71 9.90 7.58
C SER A 45 -2.10 10.64 6.30
N HIS A 46 -3.32 10.41 5.87
CA HIS A 46 -3.91 11.07 4.70
C HIS A 46 -5.44 11.08 4.84
N PRO A 47 -6.14 12.02 4.17
CA PRO A 47 -7.61 12.11 4.28
C PRO A 47 -8.36 11.00 3.54
N HIS A 48 -7.67 10.17 2.79
CA HIS A 48 -8.26 9.08 2.00
C HIS A 48 -8.58 7.89 2.90
N GLU A 49 -9.64 7.14 2.57
CA GLU A 49 -9.78 5.78 3.05
C GLU A 49 -8.84 4.87 2.27
N GLN A 50 -8.39 3.81 2.91
CA GLN A 50 -7.47 2.86 2.29
C GLN A 50 -7.77 1.44 2.74
N ILE A 51 -7.71 0.50 1.79
CA ILE A 51 -7.59 -0.93 2.09
C ILE A 51 -6.26 -1.40 1.53
N GLY A 52 -5.51 -2.15 2.33
CA GLY A 52 -4.31 -2.86 1.87
C GLY A 52 -4.61 -4.35 1.76
N TYR A 53 -4.22 -4.95 0.64
CA TYR A 53 -4.34 -6.39 0.40
C TYR A 53 -2.95 -6.97 0.17
N ILE A 54 -2.55 -7.93 1.00
CA ILE A 54 -1.25 -8.60 0.87
C ILE A 54 -1.37 -9.66 -0.24
N VAL A 55 -0.85 -9.33 -1.42
CA VAL A 55 -0.87 -10.24 -2.58
C VAL A 55 0.08 -11.39 -2.34
N SER A 56 1.28 -11.10 -1.81
CA SER A 56 2.27 -12.11 -1.41
C SER A 56 3.20 -11.53 -0.35
N GLY A 57 3.67 -12.37 0.54
CA GLY A 57 4.60 -11.97 1.59
C GLY A 57 3.94 -11.83 2.96
N SER A 58 4.59 -11.07 3.84
CA SER A 58 4.10 -10.80 5.18
C SER A 58 4.66 -9.48 5.71
N LEU A 59 3.90 -8.82 6.57
CA LEU A 59 4.25 -7.54 7.14
C LEU A 59 3.66 -7.37 8.53
N VAL A 60 4.18 -6.40 9.27
CA VAL A 60 3.57 -5.90 10.50
C VAL A 60 2.80 -4.64 10.14
N TYR A 61 1.49 -4.64 10.34
CA TYR A 61 0.64 -3.46 10.21
C TYR A 61 0.64 -2.69 11.52
N GLN A 62 0.91 -1.40 11.45
CA GLN A 62 0.98 -0.49 12.60
C GLN A 62 -0.05 0.62 12.43
N GLU A 63 -0.88 0.78 13.44
CA GLU A 63 -1.88 1.83 13.50
C GLU A 63 -1.81 2.51 14.86
N GLU A 64 -1.78 3.84 14.87
CA GLU A 64 -1.72 4.59 16.12
C GLU A 64 -2.89 4.24 17.04
N GLY A 65 -2.57 3.93 18.29
CA GLY A 65 -3.57 3.56 19.29
C GLY A 65 -4.00 2.10 19.27
N GLN A 66 -3.42 1.28 18.38
CA GLN A 66 -3.73 -0.15 18.26
C GLN A 66 -2.45 -0.99 18.41
N PRO A 67 -2.58 -2.24 18.89
CA PRO A 67 -1.44 -3.17 18.88
C PRO A 67 -0.97 -3.46 17.45
N ASP A 68 0.33 -3.67 17.28
CA ASP A 68 0.90 -4.12 16.01
C ASP A 68 0.30 -5.48 15.63
N GLN A 69 0.06 -5.67 14.33
CA GLN A 69 -0.56 -6.89 13.83
C GLN A 69 0.25 -7.47 12.68
N VAL A 70 0.68 -8.73 12.82
CA VAL A 70 1.32 -9.47 11.72
C VAL A 70 0.25 -9.94 10.75
N LEU A 71 0.44 -9.61 9.47
CA LEU A 71 -0.46 -10.01 8.38
C LEU A 71 0.31 -10.81 7.34
N HIS A 72 -0.40 -11.72 6.67
CA HIS A 72 0.16 -12.67 5.70
C HIS A 72 -0.57 -12.56 4.35
N THR A 73 -0.06 -13.28 3.37
CA THR A 73 -0.70 -13.37 2.04
C THR A 73 -2.20 -13.63 2.18
N GLY A 74 -3.00 -12.82 1.50
CA GLY A 74 -4.46 -12.92 1.51
C GLY A 74 -5.14 -12.07 2.57
N ASP A 75 -4.40 -11.54 3.54
CA ASP A 75 -4.98 -10.68 4.58
C ASP A 75 -5.15 -9.25 4.07
N THR A 76 -6.04 -8.51 4.73
CA THR A 76 -6.30 -7.11 4.44
C THR A 76 -6.24 -6.28 5.72
N TYR A 77 -5.98 -4.98 5.54
CA TYR A 77 -6.19 -3.99 6.60
C TYR A 77 -6.98 -2.81 6.05
N TYR A 78 -7.66 -2.10 6.94
CA TYR A 78 -8.42 -0.90 6.63
C TYR A 78 -7.85 0.29 7.38
N VAL A 79 -7.70 1.41 6.70
CA VAL A 79 -7.27 2.67 7.29
C VAL A 79 -8.36 3.71 7.10
N ALA A 80 -8.92 4.20 8.20
CA ALA A 80 -9.88 5.30 8.19
C ALA A 80 -9.18 6.63 7.85
N PRO A 81 -9.92 7.64 7.36
CA PRO A 81 -9.34 8.96 7.07
C PRO A 81 -8.54 9.51 8.25
N ASN A 82 -7.34 10.02 7.96
CA ASN A 82 -6.45 10.71 8.89
C ASN A 82 -5.88 9.85 10.04
N VAL A 83 -6.04 8.54 9.97
CA VAL A 83 -5.43 7.63 10.94
C VAL A 83 -3.95 7.43 10.60
N VAL A 84 -3.07 7.62 11.58
CA VAL A 84 -1.64 7.40 11.42
C VAL A 84 -1.37 5.90 11.35
N HIS A 85 -0.71 5.47 10.29
CA HIS A 85 -0.44 4.06 10.03
C HIS A 85 0.88 3.88 9.27
N GLY A 86 1.40 2.65 9.32
CA GLY A 86 2.61 2.25 8.60
C GLY A 86 2.75 0.75 8.57
N VAL A 87 3.79 0.28 7.88
CA VAL A 87 4.08 -1.15 7.77
C VAL A 87 5.57 -1.41 7.95
N GLN A 88 5.91 -2.57 8.51
CA GLN A 88 7.26 -3.11 8.53
C GLN A 88 7.26 -4.43 7.78
N ILE A 89 8.12 -4.57 6.80
CA ILE A 89 8.12 -5.70 5.89
C ILE A 89 8.98 -6.83 6.47
N LEU A 90 8.42 -8.02 6.59
CA LEU A 90 9.09 -9.18 7.16
C LEU A 90 9.81 -10.03 6.10
N GLU A 91 9.30 -10.06 4.88
CA GLU A 91 9.86 -10.75 3.72
C GLU A 91 9.48 -9.97 2.47
N ASP A 92 10.05 -10.30 1.32
CA ASP A 92 9.65 -9.65 0.06
C ASP A 92 8.13 -9.69 -0.09
N THR A 93 7.51 -8.54 -0.25
CA THR A 93 6.05 -8.39 -0.20
C THR A 93 5.54 -7.60 -1.40
N THR A 94 4.46 -8.09 -1.98
CA THR A 94 3.65 -7.34 -2.94
C THR A 94 2.35 -6.94 -2.25
N LEU A 95 2.09 -5.65 -2.19
CA LEU A 95 0.92 -5.06 -1.55
C LEU A 95 0.08 -4.34 -2.60
N LEU A 96 -1.23 -4.53 -2.56
CA LEU A 96 -2.16 -3.74 -3.35
C LEU A 96 -2.89 -2.79 -2.42
N ASP A 97 -2.67 -1.50 -2.61
CA ASP A 97 -3.41 -0.44 -1.92
C ASP A 97 -4.58 0.03 -2.76
N ILE A 98 -5.72 0.21 -2.11
CA ILE A 98 -6.95 0.71 -2.72
C ILE A 98 -7.34 1.98 -1.95
N PHE A 99 -7.45 3.10 -2.67
CA PHE A 99 -7.76 4.41 -2.08
C PHE A 99 -9.08 4.97 -2.58
N THR A 100 -9.78 5.68 -1.74
CA THR A 100 -10.92 6.50 -2.11
C THR A 100 -10.90 7.81 -1.31
N PRO A 101 -10.95 8.98 -1.98
CA PRO A 101 -10.76 9.20 -3.41
C PRO A 101 -9.33 8.87 -3.87
N MET A 102 -9.01 9.14 -5.14
CA MET A 102 -7.65 8.89 -5.62
C MET A 102 -6.63 9.78 -4.88
N ARG A 103 -5.41 9.28 -4.80
CA ARG A 103 -4.25 10.04 -4.30
C ARG A 103 -3.71 10.91 -5.43
N GLU A 104 -4.06 12.19 -5.44
CA GLU A 104 -3.60 13.14 -6.47
C GLU A 104 -2.09 13.28 -6.47
N ASP A 105 -1.45 13.11 -5.32
CA ASP A 105 0.00 13.16 -5.17
C ASP A 105 0.73 11.98 -5.83
N PHE A 106 -0.01 10.96 -6.28
CA PHE A 106 0.57 9.83 -7.00
C PHE A 106 0.48 9.96 -8.52
N ILE A 107 -0.25 10.96 -9.01
CA ILE A 107 -0.47 11.19 -10.45
C ILE A 107 0.50 12.24 -10.99
#